data_779e11b88c2fdb51f8ab93835446671e
#
_entry.id   779e11b88c2fdb51f8ab93835446671e
#
_cell.length_a   1.000
_cell.length_b   1.000
_cell.length_c   1.000
_cell.angle_alpha   90.00
_cell.angle_beta   90.00
_cell.angle_gamma   90.00
#
_symmetry.space_group_name_H-M   'P 1'
#
loop_
_entity.id
_entity.type
_entity.pdbx_description
1 polymer ?
#
loop_
_entity_poly.entity_id
_entity_poly.type
_entity_poly.pdbx_seq_one_letter_code
_entity_poly.pdbx_strand_id
1 'polypeptide(L)'
;MPIAEYTFSDTKEHFAADDVRTLMLAEGDSGLVGDLLKKRPADLLVCDLPYGVQHAPQNGKKAETFPKLLERILPAWRRALKRGGAAAISFNTLTLRKDTLLTLLQNAGFTPLTEPPYDDFSHFVEQAVHRDFIVARNEQP
;
A
#
# COMPACT_ATOMS: atom_id res chain seq x y z
N MET A 1 -8.88 8.41 14.58
CA MET A 1 -8.32 8.62 13.22
C MET A 1 -9.12 9.69 12.52
N PRO A 2 -8.51 10.84 12.21
CA PRO A 2 -9.21 11.89 11.45
C PRO A 2 -9.54 11.39 10.04
N ILE A 3 -10.79 11.58 9.65
CA ILE A 3 -11.28 11.19 8.32
C ILE A 3 -12.03 12.38 7.72
N ALA A 4 -11.70 12.73 6.49
CA ALA A 4 -12.44 13.69 5.68
C ALA A 4 -12.98 12.97 4.43
N GLU A 5 -14.23 13.20 4.11
CA GLU A 5 -14.87 12.62 2.94
C GLU A 5 -15.37 13.75 2.03
N TYR A 6 -15.06 13.64 0.76
CA TYR A 6 -15.41 14.61 -0.27
C TYR A 6 -16.20 13.93 -1.37
N THR A 7 -17.32 14.52 -1.74
CA THR A 7 -18.14 14.08 -2.86
C THR A 7 -18.01 15.09 -4.01
N PHE A 8 -17.77 14.61 -5.20
CA PHE A 8 -17.55 15.46 -6.36
C PHE A 8 -18.09 14.83 -7.65
N SER A 9 -18.22 15.66 -8.67
CA SER A 9 -18.61 15.23 -10.01
C SER A 9 -17.92 16.11 -11.06
N ASP A 10 -17.94 15.70 -12.31
CA ASP A 10 -17.39 16.45 -13.44
C ASP A 10 -18.25 17.63 -13.87
N THR A 11 -19.57 17.59 -13.62
CA THR A 11 -20.49 18.67 -13.94
C THR A 11 -21.51 18.89 -12.81
N LYS A 12 -22.13 20.06 -12.78
CA LYS A 12 -23.21 20.38 -11.84
C LYS A 12 -24.44 19.50 -12.07
N GLU A 13 -24.73 19.19 -13.31
CA GLU A 13 -25.86 18.34 -13.72
C GLU A 13 -25.67 16.91 -13.21
N HIS A 14 -24.46 16.34 -13.38
CA HIS A 14 -24.13 15.01 -12.85
C HIS A 14 -24.18 15.01 -11.32
N PHE A 15 -23.70 16.06 -10.68
CA PHE A 15 -23.76 16.18 -9.22
C PHE A 15 -25.21 16.19 -8.72
N ALA A 16 -26.07 16.97 -9.37
CA ALA A 16 -27.50 17.03 -9.03
C ALA A 16 -28.24 15.71 -9.29
N ALA A 17 -27.78 14.93 -10.27
CA ALA A 17 -28.31 13.60 -10.59
C ALA A 17 -27.75 12.47 -9.74
N ASP A 18 -26.95 12.79 -8.71
CA ASP A 18 -26.26 11.82 -7.84
C ASP A 18 -25.25 10.92 -8.57
N ASP A 19 -24.79 11.34 -9.75
CA ASP A 19 -23.68 10.71 -10.45
C ASP A 19 -22.36 11.32 -9.95
N VAL A 20 -21.89 10.78 -8.82
CA VAL A 20 -20.79 11.34 -8.05
C VAL A 20 -19.67 10.33 -7.80
N ARG A 21 -18.51 10.88 -7.47
CA ARG A 21 -17.33 10.14 -6.95
C ARG A 21 -17.09 10.58 -5.52
N THR A 22 -16.50 9.71 -4.75
CA THR A 22 -16.12 10.00 -3.37
C THR A 22 -14.64 9.86 -3.19
N LEU A 23 -14.02 10.83 -2.52
CA LEU A 23 -12.66 10.78 -2.03
C LEU A 23 -12.69 10.73 -0.50
N MET A 24 -12.02 9.74 0.08
CA MET A 24 -11.81 9.68 1.52
C MET A 24 -10.33 9.93 1.82
N LEU A 25 -10.05 10.88 2.67
CA LEU A 25 -8.71 11.17 3.18
C LEU A 25 -8.68 10.82 4.66
N ALA A 26 -7.79 9.91 5.04
CA ALA A 26 -7.63 9.47 6.42
C ALA A 26 -6.17 9.53 6.83
N GLU A 27 -5.91 9.97 8.06
CA GLU A 27 -4.59 9.96 8.67
C GLU A 27 -4.56 8.94 9.81
N GLY A 28 -3.59 8.04 9.79
CA GLY A 28 -3.47 7.02 10.83
C GLY A 28 -2.53 5.89 10.45
N ASP A 29 -2.50 4.89 11.31
CA ASP A 29 -1.73 3.67 11.06
C ASP A 29 -2.34 2.87 9.91
N SER A 30 -1.54 2.58 8.88
CA SER A 30 -2.01 1.84 7.71
C SER A 30 -2.41 0.39 8.01
N GLY A 31 -2.03 -0.14 9.16
CA GLY A 31 -2.53 -1.43 9.66
C GLY A 31 -4.03 -1.44 9.94
N LEU A 32 -4.67 -0.28 10.02
CA LEU A 32 -6.12 -0.16 10.24
C LEU A 32 -6.92 -0.13 8.93
N VAL A 33 -6.27 -0.09 7.79
CA VAL A 33 -6.96 0.07 6.49
C VAL A 33 -7.91 -1.09 6.18
N GLY A 34 -7.59 -2.30 6.62
CA GLY A 34 -8.45 -3.46 6.44
C GLY A 34 -9.81 -3.31 7.14
N ASP A 35 -9.83 -2.69 8.31
CA ASP A 35 -11.07 -2.41 9.03
C ASP A 35 -11.81 -1.21 8.43
N LEU A 36 -11.06 -0.19 8.03
CA LEU A 36 -11.62 1.01 7.40
C LEU A 36 -12.37 0.68 6.10
N LEU A 37 -11.83 -0.23 5.30
CA LEU A 37 -12.39 -0.61 3.99
C LEU A 37 -13.21 -1.90 4.02
N LYS A 38 -13.51 -2.45 5.19
CA LYS A 38 -14.21 -3.74 5.35
C LYS A 38 -15.50 -3.84 4.54
N LYS A 39 -16.27 -2.75 4.45
CA LYS A 39 -17.56 -2.71 3.73
C LYS A 39 -17.40 -2.33 2.25
N ARG A 40 -16.27 -1.76 1.87
CA ARG A 40 -15.96 -1.33 0.50
C ARG A 40 -14.52 -1.65 0.17
N PRO A 41 -14.19 -2.94 -0.02
CA PRO A 41 -12.82 -3.30 -0.36
C PRO A 41 -12.38 -2.68 -1.68
N ALA A 42 -11.09 -2.42 -1.77
CA ALA A 42 -10.49 -1.74 -2.91
C ALA A 42 -10.15 -2.70 -4.05
N ASP A 43 -10.16 -2.19 -5.27
CA ASP A 43 -9.68 -2.91 -6.46
C ASP A 43 -8.17 -2.82 -6.61
N LEU A 44 -7.58 -1.70 -6.18
CA LEU A 44 -6.17 -1.39 -6.36
C LEU A 44 -5.62 -0.67 -5.12
N LEU A 45 -4.43 -1.08 -4.70
CA LEU A 45 -3.63 -0.40 -3.70
C LEU A 45 -2.34 0.07 -4.35
N VAL A 46 -2.03 1.35 -4.22
CA VAL A 46 -0.76 1.92 -4.69
C VAL A 46 -0.05 2.55 -3.50
N CYS A 47 1.18 2.17 -3.28
CA CYS A 47 1.96 2.62 -2.14
C CYS A 47 3.41 2.90 -2.52
N ASP A 48 3.94 3.99 -2.01
CA ASP A 48 5.35 4.32 -2.03
C ASP A 48 5.89 4.15 -0.61
N LEU A 49 6.70 3.12 -0.37
CA LEU A 49 7.25 2.83 0.95
C LEU A 49 8.32 3.86 1.34
N PRO A 50 8.49 4.14 2.64
CA PRO A 50 9.57 5.03 3.10
C PRO A 50 10.95 4.53 2.67
N TYR A 51 11.82 5.45 2.24
CA TYR A 51 13.17 5.13 1.72
C TYR A 51 14.25 5.19 2.80
N GLY A 52 14.03 4.57 3.95
CA GLY A 52 15.05 4.47 4.98
C GLY A 52 14.99 5.56 6.04
N VAL A 53 13.89 6.29 6.14
CA VAL A 53 13.64 7.15 7.29
C VAL A 53 13.33 6.25 8.47
N GLN A 54 14.27 6.15 9.40
CA GLN A 54 13.97 5.55 10.68
C GLN A 54 13.05 6.50 11.44
N HIS A 55 11.85 6.06 11.74
CA HIS A 55 10.99 6.80 12.63
C HIS A 55 11.63 6.79 14.01
N ALA A 56 12.03 7.96 14.49
CA ALA A 56 12.51 8.10 15.86
C ALA A 56 11.45 7.57 16.82
N PRO A 57 11.85 6.82 17.87
CA PRO A 57 10.88 6.31 18.84
C PRO A 57 10.17 7.49 19.50
N GLN A 58 8.84 7.50 19.39
CA GLN A 58 8.02 8.44 20.12
C GLN A 58 7.73 7.88 21.51
N ASN A 59 7.82 8.73 22.54
CA ASN A 59 7.47 8.38 23.93
C ASN A 59 8.30 7.24 24.55
N GLY A 60 9.60 7.12 24.20
CA GLY A 60 10.50 6.14 24.80
C GLY A 60 10.25 4.70 24.41
N LYS A 61 9.37 4.44 23.47
CA LYS A 61 9.17 3.10 22.89
C LYS A 61 10.22 2.84 21.82
N LYS A 62 10.73 1.60 21.75
CA LYS A 62 11.61 1.20 20.65
C LYS A 62 10.87 1.34 19.32
N ALA A 63 11.52 1.98 18.34
CA ALA A 63 10.98 2.01 16.99
C ALA A 63 10.84 0.57 16.47
N GLU A 64 9.69 0.28 15.88
CA GLU A 64 9.46 -0.96 15.15
C GLU A 64 10.41 -1.01 13.95
N THR A 65 11.10 -2.12 13.73
CA THR A 65 11.93 -2.27 12.52
C THR A 65 11.04 -2.28 11.29
N PHE A 66 11.59 -1.84 10.17
CA PHE A 66 10.82 -1.75 8.92
C PHE A 66 10.26 -3.12 8.47
N PRO A 67 11.02 -4.23 8.48
CA PRO A 67 10.44 -5.54 8.19
C PRO A 67 9.32 -5.95 9.15
N LYS A 68 9.44 -5.67 10.44
CA LYS A 68 8.37 -5.96 11.42
C LYS A 68 7.13 -5.12 11.20
N LEU A 69 7.31 -3.86 10.84
CA LEU A 69 6.19 -2.99 10.44
C LEU A 69 5.43 -3.60 9.27
N LEU A 70 6.15 -4.01 8.22
CA LEU A 70 5.54 -4.64 7.04
C LEU A 70 4.84 -5.96 7.38
N GLU A 71 5.47 -6.77 8.21
CA GLU A 71 4.88 -8.02 8.70
C GLU A 71 3.52 -7.79 9.37
N ARG A 72 3.39 -6.70 10.10
CA ARG A 72 2.16 -6.31 10.79
C ARG A 72 1.11 -5.71 9.85
N ILE A 73 1.51 -4.83 8.92
CA ILE A 73 0.56 -4.07 8.10
C ILE A 73 0.12 -4.79 6.82
N LEU A 74 0.97 -5.60 6.21
CA LEU A 74 0.66 -6.24 4.93
C LEU A 74 -0.57 -7.16 4.97
N PRO A 75 -0.84 -7.93 6.04
CA PRO A 75 -2.08 -8.69 6.13
C PRO A 75 -3.32 -7.79 6.15
N ALA A 76 -3.26 -6.63 6.78
CA ALA A 76 -4.35 -5.66 6.76
C ALA A 76 -4.56 -5.06 5.37
N TRP A 77 -3.48 -4.77 4.66
CA TRP A 77 -3.55 -4.29 3.28
C TRP A 77 -4.18 -5.32 2.35
N ARG A 78 -3.84 -6.60 2.53
CA ARG A 78 -4.47 -7.68 1.76
C ARG A 78 -5.98 -7.73 2.00
N ARG A 79 -6.39 -7.63 3.27
CA ARG A 79 -7.84 -7.63 3.61
C ARG A 79 -8.58 -6.42 3.06
N ALA A 80 -7.88 -5.30 2.83
CA ALA A 80 -8.47 -4.11 2.23
C ALA A 80 -8.75 -4.28 0.73
N LEU A 81 -8.14 -5.26 0.08
CA LEU A 81 -8.32 -5.54 -1.33
C LEU A 81 -9.40 -6.60 -1.56
N LYS A 82 -10.18 -6.41 -2.62
CA LYS A 82 -11.04 -7.47 -3.15
C LYS A 82 -10.21 -8.67 -3.58
N ARG A 83 -10.83 -9.84 -3.62
CA ARG A 83 -10.25 -10.98 -4.33
C ARG A 83 -10.02 -10.61 -5.80
N GLY A 84 -8.83 -10.88 -6.31
CA GLY A 84 -8.40 -10.44 -7.62
C GLY A 84 -7.88 -9.02 -7.69
N GLY A 85 -7.97 -8.25 -6.59
CA GLY A 85 -7.38 -6.92 -6.48
C GLY A 85 -5.85 -6.98 -6.47
N ALA A 86 -5.22 -5.87 -6.85
CA ALA A 86 -3.77 -5.78 -6.97
C ALA A 86 -3.18 -4.69 -6.07
N ALA A 87 -1.96 -4.92 -5.63
CA ALA A 87 -1.12 -3.92 -4.97
C ALA A 87 0.10 -3.63 -5.82
N ALA A 88 0.40 -2.35 -6.02
CA ALA A 88 1.63 -1.89 -6.64
C ALA A 88 2.43 -1.11 -5.60
N ILE A 89 3.61 -1.59 -5.27
CA ILE A 89 4.42 -1.08 -4.16
C ILE A 89 5.78 -0.66 -4.68
N SER A 90 6.13 0.60 -4.51
CA SER A 90 7.47 1.10 -4.78
C SER A 90 8.32 1.10 -3.52
N PHE A 91 9.61 0.84 -3.65
CA PHE A 91 10.52 0.75 -2.52
C PHE A 91 11.96 1.02 -2.93
N ASN A 92 12.81 1.34 -1.94
CA ASN A 92 14.24 1.50 -2.14
C ASN A 92 14.95 0.17 -1.86
N THR A 93 15.55 -0.44 -2.87
CA THR A 93 16.24 -1.73 -2.74
C THR A 93 17.47 -1.67 -1.84
N LEU A 94 18.03 -0.48 -1.62
CA LEU A 94 19.21 -0.28 -0.76
C LEU A 94 18.87 -0.37 0.73
N THR A 95 17.61 -0.09 1.10
CA THR A 95 17.14 -0.15 2.49
C THR A 95 16.21 -1.33 2.76
N LEU A 96 15.60 -1.86 1.72
CA LEU A 96 14.74 -3.05 1.79
C LEU A 96 15.03 -3.93 0.57
N ARG A 97 15.58 -5.11 0.80
CA ARG A 97 15.87 -6.05 -0.28
C ARG A 97 14.59 -6.57 -0.90
N LYS A 98 14.60 -6.71 -2.22
CA LYS A 98 13.46 -7.23 -2.97
C LYS A 98 13.03 -8.62 -2.48
N ASP A 99 13.99 -9.51 -2.21
CA ASP A 99 13.70 -10.86 -1.71
C ASP A 99 12.97 -10.82 -0.37
N THR A 100 13.36 -9.91 0.52
CA THR A 100 12.70 -9.72 1.81
C THR A 100 11.26 -9.29 1.63
N LEU A 101 11.01 -8.29 0.77
CA LEU A 101 9.66 -7.80 0.51
C LEU A 101 8.79 -8.86 -0.16
N LEU A 102 9.33 -9.63 -1.10
CA LEU A 102 8.61 -10.74 -1.73
C LEU A 102 8.16 -11.78 -0.69
N THR A 103 9.06 -12.17 0.22
CA THR A 103 8.74 -13.11 1.29
C THR A 103 7.65 -12.57 2.22
N LEU A 104 7.76 -11.30 2.61
CA LEU A 104 6.76 -10.66 3.48
C LEU A 104 5.38 -10.60 2.81
N LEU A 105 5.33 -10.31 1.52
CA LEU A 105 4.09 -10.30 0.74
C LEU A 105 3.46 -11.70 0.67
N GLN A 106 4.26 -12.71 0.38
CA GLN A 106 3.80 -14.11 0.33
C GLN A 106 3.26 -14.55 1.69
N ASN A 107 3.98 -14.25 2.77
CA ASN A 107 3.55 -14.58 4.13
C ASN A 107 2.24 -13.87 4.52
N ALA A 108 2.00 -12.69 3.97
CA ALA A 108 0.75 -11.95 4.19
C ALA A 108 -0.43 -12.44 3.35
N GLY A 109 -0.19 -13.37 2.43
CA GLY A 109 -1.21 -13.95 1.56
C GLY A 109 -1.34 -13.31 0.18
N PHE A 110 -0.39 -12.45 -0.20
CA PHE A 110 -0.30 -11.92 -1.56
C PHE A 110 0.40 -12.91 -2.49
N THR A 111 0.07 -12.82 -3.76
CA THR A 111 0.77 -13.51 -4.85
C THR A 111 1.55 -12.49 -5.68
N PRO A 112 2.87 -12.34 -5.45
CA PRO A 112 3.68 -11.43 -6.26
C PRO A 112 3.76 -11.88 -7.72
N LEU A 113 3.73 -10.90 -8.63
CA LEU A 113 3.96 -11.12 -10.05
C LEU A 113 5.43 -10.85 -10.36
N THR A 114 6.18 -11.87 -10.73
CA THR A 114 7.65 -11.82 -10.90
C THR A 114 8.12 -12.09 -12.33
N GLU A 115 7.20 -12.39 -13.23
CA GLU A 115 7.49 -12.64 -14.64
C GLU A 115 7.26 -11.39 -15.49
N PRO A 116 7.82 -11.33 -16.72
CA PRO A 116 7.58 -10.19 -17.62
C PRO A 116 6.08 -9.91 -17.80
N PRO A 117 5.65 -8.66 -17.82
CA PRO A 117 6.44 -7.41 -17.78
C PRO A 117 6.75 -6.88 -16.38
N TYR A 118 6.57 -7.67 -15.31
CA TYR A 118 6.66 -7.22 -13.92
C TYR A 118 8.05 -7.37 -13.29
N ASP A 119 9.05 -7.74 -14.06
CA ASP A 119 10.40 -8.13 -13.60
C ASP A 119 11.48 -7.08 -13.86
N ASP A 120 11.16 -5.96 -14.52
CA ASP A 120 12.16 -4.98 -14.96
C ASP A 120 11.71 -3.53 -14.73
N PHE A 121 11.55 -3.17 -13.44
CA PHE A 121 11.17 -1.80 -13.03
C PHE A 121 12.30 -1.06 -12.30
N SER A 122 13.42 -1.72 -11.99
CA SER A 122 14.46 -1.13 -11.16
C SER A 122 15.21 -0.01 -11.88
N HIS A 123 15.48 1.07 -11.16
CA HIS A 123 16.24 2.21 -11.67
C HIS A 123 16.81 3.05 -10.51
N PHE A 124 17.91 3.72 -10.77
CA PHE A 124 18.44 4.69 -9.84
C PHE A 124 17.70 6.03 -9.96
N VAL A 125 17.33 6.59 -8.80
CA VAL A 125 16.79 7.95 -8.68
C VAL A 125 17.91 8.91 -8.27
N GLU A 126 18.76 8.46 -7.35
CA GLU A 126 19.97 9.11 -6.85
C GLU A 126 20.90 8.06 -6.26
N GLN A 127 22.08 8.46 -5.76
CA GLN A 127 23.04 7.49 -5.20
C GLN A 127 22.50 6.66 -4.04
N ALA A 128 21.65 7.25 -3.21
CA ALA A 128 21.07 6.60 -2.03
C ALA A 128 19.72 5.93 -2.30
N VAL A 129 19.18 6.03 -3.52
CA VAL A 129 17.85 5.50 -3.86
C VAL A 129 17.89 4.72 -5.17
N HIS A 130 17.82 3.41 -5.04
CA HIS A 130 17.58 2.50 -6.16
C HIS A 130 16.15 1.97 -6.03
N ARG A 131 15.27 2.52 -6.85
CA ARG A 131 13.84 2.22 -6.80
C ARG A 131 13.52 0.96 -7.59
N ASP A 132 12.66 0.14 -7.03
CA ASP A 132 12.01 -0.95 -7.74
C ASP A 132 10.52 -0.96 -7.38
N PHE A 133 9.75 -1.73 -8.12
CA PHE A 133 8.32 -1.92 -7.90
C PHE A 133 8.00 -3.39 -7.84
N ILE A 134 7.08 -3.75 -6.95
CA ILE A 134 6.46 -5.07 -6.93
C ILE A 134 4.97 -4.89 -7.15
N VAL A 135 4.43 -5.68 -8.06
CA VAL A 135 2.98 -5.86 -8.22
C VAL A 135 2.61 -7.21 -7.64
N ALA A 136 1.59 -7.23 -6.80
CA ALA A 136 1.11 -8.45 -6.17
C ALA A 136 -0.43 -8.50 -6.20
N ARG A 137 -0.98 -9.69 -6.30
CA ARG A 137 -2.43 -9.90 -6.29
C ARG A 137 -2.92 -10.46 -4.97
N ASN A 138 -4.13 -10.08 -4.60
CA ASN A 138 -4.89 -10.76 -3.57
C ASN A 138 -5.77 -11.82 -4.24
N GLU A 139 -5.33 -13.08 -4.21
CA GLU A 139 -6.09 -14.21 -4.75
C GLU A 139 -6.92 -14.94 -3.69
N GLN A 140 -6.85 -14.49 -2.45
CA GLN A 140 -7.59 -15.07 -1.33
C GLN A 140 -8.97 -14.43 -1.19
N PRO A 141 -9.96 -15.20 -0.76
CA PRO A 141 -11.30 -14.67 -0.51
C PRO A 141 -11.33 -13.62 0.61
#